data_0914ca409144238767c0eea43c888cf1
#
_entry.id   0914ca409144238767c0eea43c888cf1
#
_cell.length_a   1.000
_cell.length_b   1.000
_cell.length_c   1.000
_cell.angle_alpha   90.00
_cell.angle_beta   90.00
_cell.angle_gamma   90.00
#
_symmetry.space_group_name_H-M   'P 1'
#
loop_
_entity.id
_entity.type
_entity.pdbx_description
1 polymer ?
#
loop_
_entity_poly.entity_id
_entity_poly.type
_entity_poly.pdbx_seq_one_letter_code
_entity_poly.pdbx_strand_id
1 'polypeptide(L)'
;MYVIIAPIQVKDGHMAEFIEAIIDDAKGSVNNEPGCLRFDVIQDADDPNRVWLYEVYKDEAAFQAHTEAPHFIKFRDATQDIRVEGIQGAGRGSSNIWPSDGDWK
;
A
#
# COMPACT_ATOMS: atom_id res chain seq x y z
N MET A 1 9.89 -4.12 -12.27
CA MET A 1 9.01 -4.13 -11.09
C MET A 1 8.14 -2.88 -11.10
N TYR A 2 6.96 -2.98 -10.57
CA TYR A 2 6.03 -1.87 -10.43
C TYR A 2 5.95 -1.49 -8.94
N VAL A 3 6.40 -0.30 -8.59
CA VAL A 3 6.57 0.11 -7.19
C VAL A 3 5.55 1.20 -6.83
N ILE A 4 4.97 1.07 -5.65
CA ILE A 4 4.10 2.09 -5.05
C ILE A 4 4.81 2.63 -3.82
N ILE A 5 4.94 3.94 -3.74
CA ILE A 5 5.38 4.65 -2.56
C ILE A 5 4.32 5.70 -2.30
N ALA A 6 3.51 5.50 -1.28
CA ALA A 6 2.34 6.35 -1.08
C ALA A 6 2.18 6.78 0.37
N PRO A 7 2.04 8.09 0.63
CA PRO A 7 1.60 8.55 1.94
C PRO A 7 0.08 8.45 2.03
N ILE A 8 -0.40 8.05 3.19
CA ILE A 8 -1.83 8.10 3.50
C ILE A 8 -2.00 8.88 4.79
N GLN A 9 -2.73 9.97 4.72
CA GLN A 9 -3.10 10.74 5.89
C GLN A 9 -4.42 10.21 6.43
N VAL A 10 -4.40 9.82 7.70
CA VAL A 10 -5.57 9.28 8.39
C VAL A 10 -6.17 10.39 9.27
N LYS A 11 -7.49 10.46 9.32
CA LYS A 11 -8.18 11.43 10.17
C LYS A 11 -7.86 11.15 11.64
N ASP A 12 -7.74 12.21 12.42
CA ASP A 12 -7.42 12.10 13.84
C ASP A 12 -8.43 11.20 14.58
N GLY A 13 -7.93 10.35 15.46
CA GLY A 13 -8.74 9.41 16.22
C GLY A 13 -9.09 8.10 15.49
N HIS A 14 -8.67 7.93 14.23
CA HIS A 14 -9.02 6.77 13.41
C HIS A 14 -7.83 5.87 13.05
N MET A 15 -6.67 6.14 13.67
CA MET A 15 -5.44 5.43 13.28
C MET A 15 -5.49 3.93 13.62
N ALA A 16 -6.06 3.56 14.77
CA ALA A 16 -6.14 2.15 15.17
C ALA A 16 -6.96 1.32 14.19
N GLU A 17 -8.12 1.81 13.77
CA GLU A 17 -8.96 1.10 12.78
C GLU A 17 -8.32 1.08 11.40
N PHE A 18 -7.61 2.16 11.03
CA PHE A 18 -6.89 2.20 9.75
C PHE A 18 -5.78 1.15 9.72
N ILE A 19 -4.98 1.07 10.77
CA ILE A 19 -3.87 0.09 10.87
C ILE A 19 -4.39 -1.34 10.77
N GLU A 20 -5.47 -1.65 11.45
CA GLU A 20 -6.08 -2.99 11.38
C GLU A 20 -6.49 -3.31 9.94
N ALA A 21 -7.13 -2.37 9.26
CA ALA A 21 -7.61 -2.56 7.90
C ALA A 21 -6.45 -2.71 6.89
N ILE A 22 -5.41 -1.88 7.00
CA ILE A 22 -4.29 -1.94 6.04
C ILE A 22 -3.41 -3.18 6.25
N ILE A 23 -3.26 -3.63 7.49
CA ILE A 23 -2.52 -4.88 7.77
C ILE A 23 -3.26 -6.07 7.18
N ASP A 24 -4.58 -6.12 7.29
CA ASP A 24 -5.38 -7.17 6.68
C ASP A 24 -5.20 -7.20 5.15
N ASP A 25 -5.22 -6.05 4.51
CA ASP A 25 -4.97 -5.93 3.07
C ASP A 25 -3.53 -6.35 2.72
N ALA A 26 -2.55 -5.89 3.48
CA ALA A 26 -1.15 -6.23 3.23
C ALA A 26 -0.91 -7.74 3.31
N LYS A 27 -1.47 -8.41 4.33
CA LYS A 27 -1.35 -9.86 4.48
C LYS A 27 -2.05 -10.60 3.34
N GLY A 28 -3.25 -10.16 2.98
CA GLY A 28 -3.97 -10.73 1.84
C GLY A 28 -3.20 -10.60 0.54
N SER A 29 -2.59 -9.45 0.32
CA SER A 29 -1.81 -9.18 -0.87
C SER A 29 -0.59 -10.09 -0.97
N VAL A 30 0.24 -10.13 0.06
CA VAL A 30 1.47 -10.92 0.07
C VAL A 30 1.18 -12.43 0.02
N ASN A 31 0.13 -12.88 0.71
CA ASN A 31 -0.15 -14.31 0.84
C ASN A 31 -0.97 -14.88 -0.32
N ASN A 32 -1.78 -14.07 -0.99
CA ASN A 32 -2.75 -14.56 -1.98
C ASN A 32 -2.52 -14.05 -3.40
N GLU A 33 -1.68 -13.04 -3.60
CA GLU A 33 -1.40 -12.48 -4.92
C GLU A 33 0.00 -12.87 -5.37
N PRO A 34 0.16 -13.75 -6.37
CA PRO A 34 1.49 -14.17 -6.82
C PRO A 34 2.36 -13.01 -7.31
N GLY A 35 1.73 -11.97 -7.82
CA GLY A 35 2.44 -10.79 -8.33
C GLY A 35 2.75 -9.72 -7.30
N CYS A 36 2.29 -9.86 -6.06
CA CYS A 36 2.65 -8.94 -4.97
C CYS A 36 3.88 -9.48 -4.26
N LEU A 37 5.01 -8.80 -4.42
CA LEU A 37 6.29 -9.26 -3.91
C LEU A 37 6.62 -8.68 -2.55
N ARG A 38 6.07 -7.49 -2.24
CA ARG A 38 6.31 -6.81 -0.98
C ARG A 38 5.18 -5.84 -0.68
N PHE A 39 4.85 -5.70 0.58
CA PHE A 39 3.86 -4.73 1.03
C PHE A 39 4.22 -4.29 2.45
N ASP A 40 4.88 -3.14 2.58
CA ASP A 40 5.29 -2.59 3.87
C ASP A 40 4.33 -1.48 4.29
N VAL A 41 3.98 -1.49 5.57
CA VAL A 41 3.18 -0.45 6.20
C VAL A 41 4.08 0.27 7.20
N ILE A 42 4.35 1.55 6.97
CA ILE A 42 5.40 2.30 7.67
C ILE A 42 4.79 3.48 8.39
N GLN A 43 5.10 3.62 9.68
CA GLN A 43 4.68 4.77 10.47
C GLN A 43 5.56 5.99 10.17
N ASP A 44 4.95 7.14 9.87
CA ASP A 44 5.69 8.38 9.71
C ASP A 44 6.39 8.76 11.01
N ALA A 45 7.61 9.30 10.91
CA ALA A 45 8.41 9.65 12.09
C ALA A 45 7.85 10.86 12.84
N ASP A 46 7.22 11.79 12.13
CA ASP A 46 6.82 13.08 12.68
C ASP A 46 5.31 13.26 12.85
N ASP A 47 4.50 12.49 12.12
CA ASP A 47 3.05 12.60 12.14
C ASP A 47 2.42 11.25 12.53
N PRO A 48 1.79 11.16 13.72
CA PRO A 48 1.18 9.91 14.16
C PRO A 48 -0.01 9.46 13.30
N ASN A 49 -0.54 10.36 12.47
CA ASN A 49 -1.68 10.08 11.60
C ASN A 49 -1.28 9.86 10.14
N ARG A 50 0.03 9.72 9.88
CA ARG A 50 0.51 9.45 8.53
C ARG A 50 1.17 8.09 8.44
N VAL A 51 0.77 7.34 7.40
CA VAL A 51 1.34 6.02 7.08
C VAL A 51 1.94 6.09 5.68
N TRP A 52 3.09 5.47 5.51
CA TRP A 52 3.73 5.30 4.21
C TRP A 52 3.55 3.85 3.78
N LEU A 53 3.12 3.65 2.54
CA LEU A 53 3.08 2.32 1.95
C LEU A 53 4.25 2.17 0.99
N TYR A 54 4.94 1.04 1.08
CA TYR A 54 5.92 0.62 0.10
C TYR A 54 5.50 -0.74 -0.43
N GLU A 55 5.04 -0.77 -1.68
CA GLU A 55 4.51 -1.97 -2.29
C GLU A 55 5.29 -2.27 -3.56
N VAL A 56 5.58 -3.54 -3.80
CA VAL A 56 6.28 -3.97 -5.01
C VAL A 56 5.47 -5.05 -5.68
N TYR A 57 5.13 -4.81 -6.94
CA TYR A 57 4.43 -5.77 -7.80
C TYR A 57 5.35 -6.18 -8.94
N LYS A 58 5.16 -7.38 -9.41
CA LYS A 58 5.94 -7.94 -10.52
C LYS A 58 5.85 -7.07 -11.78
N ASP A 59 4.66 -6.51 -12.06
CA ASP A 59 4.39 -5.64 -13.19
C ASP A 59 3.11 -4.83 -12.93
N GLU A 60 2.75 -3.96 -13.86
CA GLU A 60 1.53 -3.17 -13.75
C GLU A 60 0.27 -4.03 -13.74
N ALA A 61 0.24 -5.11 -14.52
CA ALA A 61 -0.89 -6.03 -14.55
C ALA A 61 -1.14 -6.66 -13.17
N ALA A 62 -0.08 -6.99 -12.43
CA ALA A 62 -0.19 -7.51 -11.07
C ALA A 62 -0.79 -6.48 -10.12
N PHE A 63 -0.42 -5.19 -10.27
CA PHE A 63 -1.03 -4.12 -9.49
C PHE A 63 -2.51 -3.95 -9.85
N GLN A 64 -2.86 -4.00 -11.13
CA GLN A 64 -4.27 -3.92 -11.53
C GLN A 64 -5.09 -5.07 -10.92
N ALA A 65 -4.54 -6.28 -10.91
CA ALA A 65 -5.19 -7.42 -10.26
C ALA A 65 -5.39 -7.18 -8.75
N HIS A 66 -4.40 -6.55 -8.10
CA HIS A 66 -4.50 -6.17 -6.69
C HIS A 66 -5.72 -5.27 -6.44
N THR A 67 -5.95 -4.28 -7.29
CA THR A 67 -7.07 -3.33 -7.12
C THR A 67 -8.44 -3.98 -7.28
N GLU A 68 -8.51 -5.19 -7.81
CA GLU A 68 -9.75 -5.95 -7.98
C GLU A 68 -9.91 -7.07 -6.93
N ALA A 69 -8.90 -7.28 -6.09
CA ALA A 69 -8.91 -8.35 -5.10
C ALA A 69 -9.87 -8.05 -3.94
N PRO A 70 -10.52 -9.08 -3.36
CA PRO A 70 -11.47 -8.89 -2.25
C PRO A 70 -10.86 -8.16 -1.05
N HIS A 71 -9.62 -8.46 -0.70
CA HIS A 71 -8.96 -7.83 0.44
C HIS A 71 -8.68 -6.34 0.20
N PHE A 72 -8.38 -5.94 -1.05
CA PHE A 72 -8.23 -4.53 -1.38
C PHE A 72 -9.57 -3.78 -1.31
N ILE A 73 -10.62 -4.36 -1.88
CA ILE A 73 -11.96 -3.76 -1.88
C ILE A 73 -12.45 -3.58 -0.44
N LYS A 74 -12.25 -4.58 0.40
CA LYS A 74 -12.58 -4.51 1.82
C LYS A 74 -11.84 -3.36 2.52
N PHE A 75 -10.54 -3.24 2.27
CA PHE A 75 -9.74 -2.14 2.81
C PHE A 75 -10.25 -0.78 2.33
N ARG A 76 -10.46 -0.64 1.03
CA ARG A 76 -10.94 0.60 0.44
C ARG A 76 -12.26 1.05 1.10
N ASP A 77 -13.21 0.14 1.20
CA ASP A 77 -14.54 0.45 1.73
C ASP A 77 -14.49 0.74 3.24
N ALA A 78 -13.65 0.04 3.97
CA ALA A 78 -13.52 0.25 5.42
C ALA A 78 -12.83 1.56 5.79
N THR A 79 -11.99 2.11 4.89
CA THR A 79 -11.14 3.26 5.22
C THR A 79 -11.49 4.54 4.46
N GLN A 80 -12.42 4.50 3.50
CA GLN A 80 -12.70 5.66 2.65
C GLN A 80 -13.13 6.91 3.43
N ASP A 81 -13.84 6.74 4.54
CA ASP A 81 -14.35 7.86 5.35
C ASP A 81 -13.35 8.34 6.40
N ILE A 82 -12.27 7.60 6.62
CA ILE A 82 -11.27 7.96 7.64
C ILE A 82 -9.94 8.41 7.05
N ARG A 83 -9.80 8.41 5.72
CA ARG A 83 -8.63 8.95 5.02
C ARG A 83 -8.88 10.41 4.63
N VAL A 84 -7.82 11.22 4.73
CA VAL A 84 -7.85 12.59 4.22
C VAL A 84 -7.58 12.54 2.72
N GLU A 85 -8.43 13.18 1.92
CA GLU A 85 -8.31 13.19 0.47
C GLU A 85 -7.13 14.03 -0.02
N GLY A 86 -6.67 13.77 -1.23
CA GLY A 86 -5.76 14.62 -1.99
C GLY A 86 -4.31 14.18 -2.03
N ILE A 87 -3.92 13.17 -1.26
CA ILE A 87 -2.53 12.70 -1.22
C ILE A 87 -2.33 11.26 -1.70
N GLN A 88 -3.40 10.57 -2.06
CA GLN A 88 -3.32 9.19 -2.55
C GLN A 88 -2.76 9.16 -3.98
N GLY A 89 -2.04 8.09 -4.29
CA GLY A 89 -1.53 7.83 -5.64
C GLY A 89 -0.16 8.43 -5.94
N ALA A 90 0.44 9.18 -5.01
CA ALA A 90 1.80 9.66 -5.17
C ALA A 90 2.75 8.45 -5.25
N GLY A 91 3.73 8.50 -6.16
CA GLY A 91 4.72 7.43 -6.31
C GLY A 91 4.19 6.14 -6.94
N ARG A 92 2.99 6.15 -7.51
CA ARG A 92 2.46 4.97 -8.19
C ARG A 92 3.23 4.71 -9.48
N GLY A 93 3.67 3.46 -9.68
CA GLY A 93 4.41 3.08 -10.88
C GLY A 93 5.86 3.50 -10.88
N SER A 94 6.40 3.84 -9.73
CA SER A 94 7.83 4.11 -9.56
C SER A 94 8.65 2.84 -9.79
N SER A 95 9.95 3.00 -9.97
CA SER A 95 10.84 1.86 -10.19
C SER A 95 12.18 2.09 -9.48
N ASN A 96 12.86 0.99 -9.15
CA ASN A 96 14.17 1.08 -8.55
C ASN A 96 15.23 1.44 -9.59
N ILE A 97 16.07 2.40 -9.23
CA ILE A 97 17.30 2.67 -9.97
C ILE A 97 18.38 1.67 -9.51
N TRP A 98 18.48 1.49 -8.21
CA TRP A 98 19.41 0.52 -7.61
C TRP A 98 18.79 0.03 -6.28
N PRO A 99 18.84 -1.28 -5.95
CA PRO A 99 19.28 -2.36 -6.84
C PRO A 99 18.36 -2.49 -8.05
N SER A 100 18.92 -2.98 -9.17
CA SER A 100 18.12 -3.27 -10.35
C SER A 100 17.18 -4.46 -10.10
N ASP A 101 16.18 -4.64 -10.95
CA ASP A 101 15.19 -5.71 -10.76
C ASP A 101 15.83 -7.10 -10.69
N GLY A 102 16.94 -7.32 -11.38
CA GLY A 102 17.65 -8.60 -11.34
C GLY A 102 18.46 -8.84 -10.08
N ASP A 103 18.70 -7.80 -9.29
CA ASP A 103 19.55 -7.85 -8.09
C ASP A 103 18.76 -7.71 -6.78
N TRP A 104 17.45 -7.84 -6.82
CA TRP A 104 16.61 -7.81 -5.64
C TRP A 104 16.94 -8.96 -4.68
N LYS A 105 16.95 -8.62 -3.41
CA LYS A 105 17.20 -9.59 -2.34
C LYS A 105 16.12 -9.53 -1.28
#